data_561068348cde0794f59f69d681d19a28
#
_entry.id   561068348cde0794f59f69d681d19a28
#
_cell.length_a   1.000
_cell.length_b   1.000
_cell.length_c   1.000
_cell.angle_alpha   90.00
_cell.angle_beta   90.00
_cell.angle_gamma   90.00
#
_symmetry.space_group_name_H-M   'P 1'
#
loop_
_entity.id
_entity.type
_entity.pdbx_description
1 polymer ?
#
loop_
_entity_poly.entity_id
_entity_poly.type
_entity_poly.pdbx_seq_one_letter_code
_entity_poly.pdbx_strand_id
1 'polypeptide(L)'
;RKLKENQIRPAAVAMYFRENANHPIVKYSEKAVHRSIRSALAWCPVREPALHIISIHKKEGKNIMENKTVTMAHGAGGKQTSELIDQVFKAHFVNNDLTADDAAVLVPPAGRMAVSTDGFIVSPAFFPGGNIGKLSICGTVNDLACMGAKPLYLTCAFVIEEGFPMDKLEEIAAAMEKTAKEAGVHIVSGDTKVAGKGQVDGIFITTTGMGEIEEGVTVGGELAKPGDAIIVTGDIGRHGCTILLEREDFGIDADVTSDCAPLWKTVKAVMDTTHNLHVIRDATRGGVGTVLYEIAGQSSVG
;
A
#
# COMPACT_ATOMS: atom_id res chain seq x y z
N ARG A 1 -16.67 -16.05 26.67
CA ARG A 1 -16.82 -14.71 26.03
C ARG A 1 -15.65 -14.55 25.07
N LYS A 2 -15.85 -14.87 23.78
CA LYS A 2 -14.86 -14.68 22.72
C LYS A 2 -14.88 -13.22 22.30
N LEU A 3 -13.80 -12.50 22.57
CA LEU A 3 -13.53 -11.19 21.99
C LEU A 3 -13.19 -11.41 20.50
N LYS A 4 -13.99 -10.83 19.62
CA LYS A 4 -13.66 -10.75 18.20
C LYS A 4 -12.57 -9.68 18.03
N GLU A 5 -11.34 -10.10 17.90
CA GLU A 5 -10.22 -9.22 17.53
C GLU A 5 -10.23 -9.06 16.00
N ASN A 6 -10.91 -8.03 15.52
CA ASN A 6 -10.63 -7.49 14.18
C ASN A 6 -9.38 -6.60 14.29
N GLN A 7 -8.21 -7.21 14.43
CA GLN A 7 -6.95 -6.50 14.29
C GLN A 7 -6.50 -6.59 12.84
N ILE A 8 -6.55 -5.44 12.13
CA ILE A 8 -5.83 -5.26 10.87
C ILE A 8 -4.34 -5.41 11.21
N ARG A 9 -3.75 -6.52 10.81
CA ARG A 9 -2.31 -6.75 11.00
C ARG A 9 -1.58 -6.13 9.81
N PRO A 10 -0.52 -5.33 10.02
CA PRO A 10 0.26 -4.75 8.92
C PRO A 10 1.00 -5.85 8.16
N ALA A 11 1.26 -5.58 6.89
CA ALA A 11 2.12 -6.41 6.03
C ALA A 11 3.52 -6.56 6.65
N ALA A 12 4.19 -7.66 6.37
CA ALA A 12 5.51 -7.94 6.94
C ALA A 12 6.55 -6.93 6.43
N VAL A 13 7.28 -6.32 7.36
CA VAL A 13 8.44 -5.44 7.09
C VAL A 13 9.65 -6.07 7.74
N ALA A 14 10.73 -6.26 6.98
CA ALA A 14 12.01 -6.69 7.51
C ALA A 14 12.84 -5.47 7.90
N MET A 15 13.32 -5.39 9.15
CA MET A 15 14.11 -4.28 9.68
C MET A 15 15.40 -4.79 10.30
N TYR A 16 16.51 -4.09 10.05
CA TYR A 16 17.81 -4.39 10.61
C TYR A 16 18.22 -3.33 11.64
N PHE A 17 18.60 -3.77 12.84
CA PHE A 17 19.12 -2.92 13.90
C PHE A 17 20.56 -3.26 14.23
N ARG A 18 21.34 -2.26 14.59
CA ARG A 18 22.70 -2.45 15.11
C ARG A 18 22.67 -2.62 16.63
N GLU A 19 23.32 -3.66 17.17
CA GLU A 19 23.73 -3.69 18.58
C GLU A 19 24.88 -2.70 18.79
N ASN A 20 24.74 -1.86 19.82
CA ASN A 20 25.78 -0.89 20.18
C ASN A 20 26.95 -1.64 20.86
N ALA A 21 28.08 -1.77 20.18
CA ALA A 21 29.24 -2.56 20.60
C ALA A 21 29.90 -2.09 21.91
N ASN A 22 29.41 -1.03 22.55
CA ASN A 22 30.01 -0.43 23.76
C ASN A 22 29.13 -0.47 25.01
N HIS A 23 28.01 -1.19 25.00
CA HIS A 23 27.27 -1.44 26.22
C HIS A 23 27.27 -2.92 26.58
N PRO A 24 27.43 -3.25 27.91
CA PRO A 24 27.37 -4.64 28.35
C PRO A 24 26.03 -5.23 27.90
N ILE A 25 26.09 -6.44 27.35
CA ILE A 25 25.01 -7.21 26.78
C ILE A 25 23.75 -7.10 27.65
N VAL A 26 22.86 -6.18 27.31
CA VAL A 26 21.49 -6.20 27.81
C VAL A 26 20.77 -7.19 26.91
N LYS A 27 20.70 -8.44 27.38
CA LYS A 27 19.79 -9.43 26.80
C LYS A 27 18.38 -8.89 26.96
N TYR A 28 17.88 -8.18 25.97
CA TYR A 28 16.46 -7.90 25.89
C TYR A 28 15.76 -9.24 25.72
N SER A 29 15.05 -9.68 26.79
CA SER A 29 14.19 -10.84 26.67
C SER A 29 13.13 -10.54 25.61
N GLU A 30 12.69 -11.55 24.85
CA GLU A 30 11.57 -11.45 23.91
C GLU A 30 10.39 -10.63 24.45
N LYS A 31 10.17 -10.68 25.77
CA LYS A 31 9.16 -9.89 26.48
C LYS A 31 9.44 -8.37 26.48
N ALA A 32 10.69 -7.92 26.43
CA ALA A 32 11.01 -6.50 26.43
C ALA A 32 10.83 -5.89 25.02
N VAL A 33 11.23 -6.60 23.98
CA VAL A 33 10.98 -6.22 22.58
C VAL A 33 9.48 -6.20 22.31
N HIS A 34 8.74 -7.22 22.75
CA HIS A 34 7.28 -7.25 22.67
C HIS A 34 6.61 -6.12 23.48
N ARG A 35 7.20 -5.68 24.59
CA ARG A 35 6.67 -4.58 25.38
C ARG A 35 6.88 -3.22 24.72
N SER A 36 8.02 -2.99 24.08
CA SER A 36 8.30 -1.75 23.35
C SER A 36 7.46 -1.64 22.07
N ILE A 37 7.29 -2.74 21.36
CA ILE A 37 6.39 -2.80 20.20
C ILE A 37 4.92 -2.65 20.63
N ARG A 38 4.51 -3.26 21.74
CA ARG A 38 3.14 -3.09 22.28
C ARG A 38 2.87 -1.68 22.80
N SER A 39 3.84 -0.99 23.36
CA SER A 39 3.66 0.41 23.78
C SER A 39 3.59 1.36 22.59
N ALA A 40 4.33 1.11 21.52
CA ALA A 40 4.19 1.86 20.25
C ALA A 40 2.84 1.60 19.57
N LEU A 41 2.30 0.38 19.69
CA LEU A 41 0.96 0.02 19.17
C LEU A 41 -0.20 0.43 20.11
N ALA A 42 0.07 0.63 21.40
CA ALA A 42 -0.95 1.02 22.39
C ALA A 42 -1.30 2.52 22.36
N TRP A 43 -0.56 3.32 21.58
CA TRP A 43 -0.79 4.76 21.42
C TRP A 43 -1.62 5.12 20.17
N CYS A 44 -2.45 4.20 19.69
CA CYS A 44 -3.49 4.52 18.73
C CYS A 44 -4.84 4.64 19.48
N PRO A 45 -5.21 5.84 19.96
CA PRO A 45 -6.52 6.04 20.55
C PRO A 45 -7.55 6.17 19.43
N VAL A 46 -8.11 5.05 18.98
CA VAL A 46 -9.42 5.11 18.34
C VAL A 46 -10.45 5.31 19.44
N ARG A 47 -10.63 6.56 19.86
CA ARG A 47 -11.86 6.99 20.49
C ARG A 47 -12.78 7.49 19.39
N GLU A 48 -13.89 6.80 19.22
CA GLU A 48 -14.99 7.24 18.39
C GLU A 48 -15.37 8.69 18.73
N PRO A 49 -15.40 9.61 17.76
CA PRO A 49 -16.14 10.85 17.92
C PRO A 49 -17.61 10.54 17.69
N ALA A 50 -18.44 11.00 18.61
CA ALA A 50 -19.88 10.92 18.58
C ALA A 50 -20.43 11.30 17.20
N LEU A 51 -21.25 10.42 16.65
CA LEU A 51 -22.05 10.64 15.45
C LEU A 51 -22.93 11.88 15.63
N HIS A 52 -22.56 12.99 15.00
CA HIS A 52 -23.52 13.98 14.60
C HIS A 52 -24.11 13.52 13.26
N ILE A 53 -25.32 12.99 13.34
CA ILE A 53 -26.15 12.64 12.20
C ILE A 53 -26.48 13.94 11.46
N ILE A 54 -25.72 14.28 10.44
CA ILE A 54 -26.20 15.12 9.36
C ILE A 54 -26.86 14.17 8.38
N SER A 55 -28.18 14.09 8.45
CA SER A 55 -29.00 13.42 7.46
C SER A 55 -28.88 14.17 6.15
N ILE A 56 -27.86 13.84 5.37
CA ILE A 56 -27.85 14.14 3.95
C ILE A 56 -28.74 13.07 3.33
N HIS A 57 -29.91 13.46 2.85
CA HIS A 57 -30.75 12.63 2.01
C HIS A 57 -29.91 12.13 0.84
N LYS A 58 -29.38 10.92 0.97
CA LYS A 58 -28.91 10.14 -0.16
C LYS A 58 -30.16 9.95 -1.03
N LYS A 59 -30.27 10.72 -2.12
CA LYS A 59 -31.15 10.32 -3.20
C LYS A 59 -30.80 8.87 -3.48
N GLU A 60 -31.80 7.99 -3.38
CA GLU A 60 -31.75 6.64 -3.92
C GLU A 60 -31.51 6.75 -5.43
N GLY A 61 -30.26 6.95 -5.81
CA GLY A 61 -29.78 6.67 -7.14
C GLY A 61 -29.81 5.16 -7.27
N LYS A 62 -30.81 4.59 -7.95
CA LYS A 62 -30.73 3.25 -8.52
C LYS A 62 -29.33 3.10 -9.06
N ASN A 63 -28.67 2.01 -8.74
CA ASN A 63 -27.32 1.64 -9.20
C ASN A 63 -27.27 1.72 -10.74
N ILE A 64 -26.95 2.91 -11.27
CA ILE A 64 -26.97 3.21 -12.72
C ILE A 64 -25.84 2.46 -13.42
N MET A 65 -24.89 1.91 -12.65
CA MET A 65 -23.72 1.19 -13.13
C MET A 65 -23.93 -0.32 -13.29
N GLU A 66 -25.00 -0.87 -12.73
CA GLU A 66 -25.32 -2.29 -12.85
C GLU A 66 -25.48 -2.68 -14.34
N ASN A 67 -24.72 -3.67 -14.81
CA ASN A 67 -24.65 -4.16 -16.19
C ASN A 67 -23.95 -3.24 -17.22
N LYS A 68 -23.24 -2.18 -16.82
CA LYS A 68 -22.38 -1.42 -17.73
C LYS A 68 -20.96 -1.99 -17.73
N THR A 69 -20.31 -1.94 -18.88
CA THR A 69 -18.93 -2.36 -19.05
C THR A 69 -18.10 -1.26 -19.68
N VAL A 70 -16.79 -1.29 -19.44
CA VAL A 70 -15.83 -0.43 -20.13
C VAL A 70 -15.79 -0.81 -21.62
N THR A 71 -15.79 0.19 -22.49
CA THR A 71 -15.69 0.03 -23.94
C THR A 71 -14.49 0.81 -24.47
N MET A 72 -14.05 0.52 -25.68
CA MET A 72 -12.97 1.25 -26.34
C MET A 72 -13.20 2.78 -26.35
N ALA A 73 -14.46 3.23 -26.43
CA ALA A 73 -14.80 4.64 -26.43
C ALA A 73 -14.46 5.36 -25.10
N HIS A 74 -14.38 4.63 -23.98
CA HIS A 74 -13.93 5.19 -22.69
C HIS A 74 -12.42 5.48 -22.67
N GLY A 75 -11.64 4.91 -23.58
CA GLY A 75 -10.19 5.16 -23.72
C GLY A 75 -9.81 6.01 -24.95
N ALA A 76 -10.76 6.36 -25.82
CA ALA A 76 -10.49 7.02 -27.09
C ALA A 76 -10.39 8.56 -27.00
N GLY A 77 -10.61 9.14 -25.85
CA GLY A 77 -10.80 10.58 -25.66
C GLY A 77 -12.24 11.01 -25.96
N GLY A 78 -12.63 12.20 -25.57
CA GLY A 78 -13.96 12.76 -25.79
C GLY A 78 -14.95 12.44 -24.67
N LYS A 79 -16.26 12.53 -24.98
CA LYS A 79 -17.31 12.56 -23.94
C LYS A 79 -17.32 11.35 -23.01
N GLN A 80 -17.21 10.13 -23.55
CA GLN A 80 -17.28 8.92 -22.73
C GLN A 80 -16.05 8.78 -21.83
N THR A 81 -14.86 9.16 -22.32
CA THR A 81 -13.65 9.21 -21.48
C THR A 81 -13.80 10.22 -20.36
N SER A 82 -14.31 11.43 -20.66
CA SER A 82 -14.56 12.46 -19.62
C SER A 82 -15.60 11.99 -18.59
N GLU A 83 -16.68 11.35 -19.03
CA GLU A 83 -17.69 10.79 -18.14
C GLU A 83 -17.11 9.70 -17.22
N LEU A 84 -16.29 8.80 -17.74
CA LEU A 84 -15.60 7.79 -16.93
C LEU A 84 -14.69 8.45 -15.88
N ILE A 85 -13.85 9.40 -16.30
CA ILE A 85 -12.93 10.12 -15.41
C ILE A 85 -13.71 10.84 -14.31
N ASP A 86 -14.76 11.56 -14.66
CA ASP A 86 -15.53 12.36 -13.70
C ASP A 86 -16.36 11.50 -12.75
N GLN A 87 -16.98 10.43 -13.25
CA GLN A 87 -17.91 9.59 -12.46
C GLN A 87 -17.18 8.55 -11.59
N VAL A 88 -16.05 8.06 -12.03
CA VAL A 88 -15.29 7.03 -11.31
C VAL A 88 -14.06 7.64 -10.64
N PHE A 89 -13.10 8.11 -11.40
CA PHE A 89 -11.81 8.48 -10.81
C PHE A 89 -11.84 9.77 -10.02
N LYS A 90 -12.36 10.87 -10.57
CA LYS A 90 -12.45 12.15 -9.85
C LYS A 90 -13.42 12.08 -8.66
N ALA A 91 -14.47 11.28 -8.75
CA ALA A 91 -15.41 11.09 -7.64
C ALA A 91 -14.71 10.53 -6.38
N HIS A 92 -13.68 9.69 -6.57
CA HIS A 92 -12.93 9.06 -5.50
C HIS A 92 -11.61 9.79 -5.15
N PHE A 93 -10.96 10.41 -6.12
CA PHE A 93 -9.62 10.98 -5.92
C PHE A 93 -9.62 12.48 -5.64
N VAL A 94 -10.78 13.07 -5.29
CA VAL A 94 -10.92 14.50 -4.97
C VAL A 94 -9.96 14.93 -3.86
N ASN A 95 -9.06 15.87 -4.18
CA ASN A 95 -8.20 16.57 -3.24
C ASN A 95 -7.78 17.92 -3.84
N ASN A 96 -7.10 18.78 -3.04
CA ASN A 96 -6.73 20.12 -3.47
C ASN A 96 -5.60 20.15 -4.52
N ASP A 97 -4.86 19.09 -4.69
CA ASP A 97 -3.70 18.98 -5.58
C ASP A 97 -4.06 18.34 -6.92
N LEU A 98 -5.29 17.78 -7.04
CA LEU A 98 -5.80 17.19 -8.28
C LEU A 98 -6.36 18.30 -9.17
N THR A 99 -5.76 18.49 -10.35
CA THR A 99 -6.20 19.46 -11.35
C THR A 99 -6.83 18.78 -12.56
N ALA A 100 -7.46 19.55 -13.42
CA ALA A 100 -7.96 19.09 -14.72
C ALA A 100 -6.96 19.38 -15.86
N ASP A 101 -5.77 19.87 -15.51
CA ASP A 101 -4.71 20.20 -16.46
C ASP A 101 -3.91 18.97 -16.87
N ASP A 102 -3.01 19.12 -17.82
CA ASP A 102 -2.16 18.04 -18.37
C ASP A 102 -1.19 17.45 -17.33
N ALA A 103 -0.91 18.20 -16.23
CA ALA A 103 -0.02 17.77 -15.15
C ALA A 103 -0.41 18.39 -13.82
N ALA A 104 -0.13 17.70 -12.73
CA ALA A 104 -0.19 18.25 -11.39
C ALA A 104 1.02 19.18 -11.16
N VAL A 105 0.77 20.36 -10.58
CA VAL A 105 1.83 21.29 -10.18
C VAL A 105 1.95 21.23 -8.66
N LEU A 106 3.08 20.75 -8.18
CA LEU A 106 3.31 20.45 -6.78
C LEU A 106 4.49 21.30 -6.25
N VAL A 107 4.43 21.64 -4.97
CA VAL A 107 5.59 22.22 -4.27
C VAL A 107 6.42 21.03 -3.75
N PRO A 108 7.68 20.86 -4.21
CA PRO A 108 8.53 19.80 -3.73
C PRO A 108 8.92 20.05 -2.27
N PRO A 109 9.16 19.00 -1.47
CA PRO A 109 9.71 19.14 -0.14
C PRO A 109 11.10 19.80 -0.17
N ALA A 110 11.47 20.46 0.91
CA ALA A 110 12.79 21.10 1.02
C ALA A 110 13.93 20.08 1.23
N GLY A 111 13.61 18.90 1.73
CA GLY A 111 14.54 17.82 2.01
C GLY A 111 14.79 16.86 0.83
N ARG A 112 15.38 15.72 1.13
CA ARG A 112 15.57 14.65 0.14
C ARG A 112 14.22 14.02 -0.22
N MET A 113 14.03 13.70 -1.47
CA MET A 113 12.83 13.07 -1.98
C MET A 113 13.11 11.64 -2.45
N ALA A 114 12.25 10.72 -2.08
CA ALA A 114 12.18 9.38 -2.66
C ALA A 114 11.09 9.33 -3.73
N VAL A 115 11.35 8.56 -4.78
CA VAL A 115 10.40 8.29 -5.87
C VAL A 115 10.42 6.79 -6.13
N SER A 116 9.25 6.16 -6.20
CA SER A 116 9.09 4.75 -6.57
C SER A 116 8.00 4.61 -7.62
N THR A 117 8.12 3.61 -8.49
CA THR A 117 7.12 3.26 -9.50
C THR A 117 6.94 1.75 -9.52
N ASP A 118 5.69 1.31 -9.38
CA ASP A 118 5.31 -0.10 -9.42
C ASP A 118 4.17 -0.36 -10.39
N GLY A 119 4.24 -1.52 -11.06
CA GLY A 119 3.16 -2.06 -11.89
C GLY A 119 2.47 -3.22 -11.18
N PHE A 120 1.15 -3.14 -11.07
CA PHE A 120 0.33 -4.12 -10.36
C PHE A 120 -0.47 -4.97 -11.33
N ILE A 121 -0.20 -6.27 -11.24
CA ILE A 121 -0.89 -7.33 -11.97
C ILE A 121 -1.18 -8.42 -10.95
N VAL A 122 -2.44 -8.66 -10.65
CA VAL A 122 -2.87 -9.70 -9.74
C VAL A 122 -4.14 -10.37 -10.26
N SER A 123 -4.14 -11.68 -10.29
CA SER A 123 -5.31 -12.47 -10.65
C SER A 123 -5.59 -13.48 -9.51
N PRO A 124 -6.82 -13.47 -8.94
CA PRO A 124 -7.93 -12.56 -9.24
C PRO A 124 -7.66 -11.11 -8.77
N ALA A 125 -8.27 -10.14 -9.44
CA ALA A 125 -8.14 -8.72 -9.07
C ALA A 125 -8.81 -8.36 -7.74
N PHE A 126 -9.73 -9.21 -7.27
CA PHE A 126 -10.42 -9.13 -5.98
C PHE A 126 -10.08 -10.39 -5.19
N PHE A 127 -9.64 -10.20 -3.95
CA PHE A 127 -9.20 -11.31 -3.09
C PHE A 127 -9.54 -11.03 -1.62
N PRO A 128 -9.59 -12.03 -0.75
CA PRO A 128 -9.82 -11.83 0.67
C PRO A 128 -8.83 -10.82 1.27
N GLY A 129 -9.35 -9.76 1.88
CA GLY A 129 -8.55 -8.67 2.47
C GLY A 129 -8.27 -7.49 1.56
N GLY A 130 -8.65 -7.52 0.25
CA GLY A 130 -8.47 -6.39 -0.64
C GLY A 130 -8.77 -6.64 -2.11
N ASN A 131 -8.29 -5.72 -2.93
CA ASN A 131 -8.32 -5.82 -4.39
C ASN A 131 -7.08 -5.13 -4.98
N ILE A 132 -6.92 -5.18 -6.30
CA ILE A 132 -5.79 -4.58 -7.00
C ILE A 132 -5.65 -3.07 -6.71
N GLY A 133 -6.76 -2.36 -6.47
CA GLY A 133 -6.73 -0.92 -6.11
C GLY A 133 -6.06 -0.68 -4.74
N LYS A 134 -6.44 -1.45 -3.72
CA LYS A 134 -5.77 -1.40 -2.42
C LYS A 134 -4.29 -1.77 -2.56
N LEU A 135 -4.00 -2.83 -3.30
CA LEU A 135 -2.65 -3.34 -3.50
C LEU A 135 -1.76 -2.28 -4.17
N SER A 136 -2.25 -1.58 -5.20
CA SER A 136 -1.50 -0.57 -5.94
C SER A 136 -1.10 0.64 -5.09
N ILE A 137 -1.94 1.05 -4.17
CA ILE A 137 -1.58 2.11 -3.22
C ILE A 137 -0.55 1.61 -2.21
N CYS A 138 -0.83 0.45 -1.59
CA CYS A 138 0.05 -0.11 -0.55
C CYS A 138 1.47 -0.37 -1.05
N GLY A 139 1.65 -1.00 -2.22
CA GLY A 139 2.97 -1.34 -2.73
C GLY A 139 3.85 -0.10 -2.86
N THR A 140 3.38 0.90 -3.60
CA THR A 140 4.18 2.10 -3.86
C THR A 140 4.43 2.96 -2.60
N VAL A 141 3.44 3.10 -1.71
CA VAL A 141 3.68 3.85 -0.45
C VAL A 141 4.59 3.09 0.51
N ASN A 142 4.63 1.76 0.45
CA ASN A 142 5.51 0.94 1.27
C ASN A 142 6.96 1.04 0.79
N ASP A 143 7.21 1.08 -0.52
CA ASP A 143 8.54 1.35 -1.06
C ASP A 143 9.10 2.68 -0.54
N LEU A 144 8.27 3.75 -0.59
CA LEU A 144 8.66 5.04 -0.04
C LEU A 144 8.95 4.96 1.47
N ALA A 145 8.09 4.29 2.21
CA ALA A 145 8.25 4.10 3.65
C ALA A 145 9.55 3.33 3.97
N CYS A 146 9.90 2.31 3.19
CA CYS A 146 11.14 1.55 3.35
C CYS A 146 12.42 2.36 3.09
N MET A 147 12.31 3.49 2.38
CA MET A 147 13.38 4.48 2.26
C MET A 147 13.38 5.54 3.36
N GLY A 148 12.53 5.39 4.39
CA GLY A 148 12.35 6.37 5.45
C GLY A 148 11.64 7.63 4.98
N ALA A 149 10.88 7.54 3.88
CA ALA A 149 10.19 8.67 3.29
C ALA A 149 8.71 8.67 3.68
N LYS A 150 8.23 9.81 4.17
CA LYS A 150 6.80 10.07 4.33
C LYS A 150 6.15 10.17 2.95
N PRO A 151 5.23 9.28 2.59
CA PRO A 151 4.52 9.37 1.32
C PRO A 151 3.69 10.67 1.25
N LEU A 152 3.70 11.35 0.10
CA LEU A 152 2.97 12.60 -0.11
C LEU A 152 2.00 12.50 -1.27
N TYR A 153 2.49 12.12 -2.44
CA TYR A 153 1.75 12.15 -3.68
C TYR A 153 1.88 10.83 -4.45
N LEU A 154 0.82 10.49 -5.18
CA LEU A 154 0.78 9.38 -6.12
C LEU A 154 0.24 9.86 -7.47
N THR A 155 0.75 9.26 -8.54
CA THR A 155 0.08 9.25 -9.84
C THR A 155 -0.39 7.82 -10.14
N CYS A 156 -1.45 7.66 -10.94
CA CYS A 156 -2.03 6.35 -11.27
C CYS A 156 -2.28 6.24 -12.78
N ALA A 157 -1.81 5.16 -13.39
CA ALA A 157 -2.18 4.80 -14.76
C ALA A 157 -2.93 3.47 -14.76
N PHE A 158 -4.04 3.46 -15.51
CA PHE A 158 -4.90 2.29 -15.67
C PHE A 158 -4.85 1.78 -17.10
N VAL A 159 -4.68 0.47 -17.26
CA VAL A 159 -4.92 -0.23 -18.52
C VAL A 159 -6.05 -1.22 -18.27
N ILE A 160 -7.19 -1.00 -18.92
CA ILE A 160 -8.45 -1.71 -18.64
C ILE A 160 -8.87 -2.47 -19.88
N GLU A 161 -9.20 -3.73 -19.73
CA GLU A 161 -9.74 -4.55 -20.83
C GLU A 161 -11.13 -4.08 -21.21
N GLU A 162 -11.42 -4.02 -22.53
CA GLU A 162 -12.77 -3.83 -23.03
C GLU A 162 -13.71 -4.93 -22.51
N GLY A 163 -14.81 -4.55 -21.91
CA GLY A 163 -15.76 -5.46 -21.27
C GLY A 163 -15.62 -5.55 -19.76
N PHE A 164 -14.61 -4.91 -19.17
CA PHE A 164 -14.46 -4.87 -17.70
C PHE A 164 -15.70 -4.23 -17.05
N PRO A 165 -16.28 -4.83 -16.00
CA PRO A 165 -17.48 -4.30 -15.35
C PRO A 165 -17.25 -2.94 -14.69
N MET A 166 -18.13 -1.97 -14.93
CA MET A 166 -18.02 -0.62 -14.39
C MET A 166 -18.16 -0.58 -12.87
N ASP A 167 -19.06 -1.39 -12.30
CA ASP A 167 -19.23 -1.53 -10.84
C ASP A 167 -17.97 -2.03 -10.17
N LYS A 168 -17.25 -2.94 -10.81
CA LYS A 168 -15.96 -3.43 -10.33
C LYS A 168 -14.85 -2.39 -10.43
N LEU A 169 -14.86 -1.57 -11.47
CA LEU A 169 -13.92 -0.45 -11.59
C LEU A 169 -14.18 0.61 -10.49
N GLU A 170 -15.44 0.91 -10.19
CA GLU A 170 -15.82 1.79 -9.09
C GLU A 170 -15.40 1.24 -7.73
N GLU A 171 -15.55 -0.07 -7.49
CA GLU A 171 -15.09 -0.74 -6.27
C GLU A 171 -13.57 -0.65 -6.10
N ILE A 172 -12.82 -0.78 -7.20
CA ILE A 172 -11.36 -0.60 -7.20
C ILE A 172 -11.00 0.85 -6.85
N ALA A 173 -11.62 1.84 -7.48
CA ALA A 173 -11.37 3.26 -7.22
C ALA A 173 -11.71 3.64 -5.77
N ALA A 174 -12.82 3.12 -5.23
CA ALA A 174 -13.20 3.31 -3.82
C ALA A 174 -12.17 2.70 -2.85
N ALA A 175 -11.63 1.52 -3.18
CA ALA A 175 -10.57 0.91 -2.37
C ALA A 175 -9.27 1.72 -2.42
N MET A 176 -8.92 2.29 -3.58
CA MET A 176 -7.77 3.20 -3.72
C MET A 176 -7.96 4.46 -2.89
N GLU A 177 -9.12 5.11 -2.98
CA GLU A 177 -9.46 6.29 -2.17
C GLU A 177 -9.29 6.02 -0.68
N LYS A 178 -9.92 4.94 -0.20
CA LYS A 178 -9.84 4.53 1.21
C LYS A 178 -8.40 4.32 1.65
N THR A 179 -7.62 3.61 0.85
CA THR A 179 -6.23 3.26 1.18
C THR A 179 -5.31 4.48 1.10
N ALA A 180 -5.50 5.37 0.12
CA ALA A 180 -4.77 6.63 0.02
C ALA A 180 -5.02 7.53 1.24
N LYS A 181 -6.27 7.64 1.69
CA LYS A 181 -6.63 8.35 2.93
C LYS A 181 -5.96 7.73 4.17
N GLU A 182 -5.93 6.40 4.26
CA GLU A 182 -5.26 5.68 5.35
C GLU A 182 -3.74 5.93 5.35
N ALA A 183 -3.13 5.90 4.17
CA ALA A 183 -1.70 6.19 3.97
C ALA A 183 -1.35 7.68 4.15
N GLY A 184 -2.34 8.57 4.02
CA GLY A 184 -2.14 10.02 4.09
C GLY A 184 -1.53 10.61 2.81
N VAL A 185 -1.82 10.01 1.65
CA VAL A 185 -1.31 10.44 0.34
C VAL A 185 -2.43 10.99 -0.55
N HIS A 186 -2.08 11.88 -1.46
CA HIS A 186 -2.98 12.39 -2.49
C HIS A 186 -2.66 11.77 -3.85
N ILE A 187 -3.69 11.29 -4.56
CA ILE A 187 -3.59 10.93 -5.96
C ILE A 187 -3.80 12.23 -6.76
N VAL A 188 -2.75 12.67 -7.45
CA VAL A 188 -2.68 14.02 -8.02
C VAL A 188 -2.74 14.05 -9.54
N SER A 189 -2.49 12.93 -10.19
CA SER A 189 -2.55 12.80 -11.66
C SER A 189 -2.77 11.35 -12.04
N GLY A 190 -3.24 11.12 -13.25
CA GLY A 190 -3.43 9.77 -13.76
C GLY A 190 -3.70 9.71 -15.26
N ASP A 191 -3.70 8.50 -15.78
CA ASP A 191 -4.05 8.20 -17.18
C ASP A 191 -4.93 6.95 -17.23
N THR A 192 -5.73 6.84 -18.29
CA THR A 192 -6.59 5.67 -18.51
C THR A 192 -6.51 5.24 -19.98
N LYS A 193 -6.15 4.00 -20.19
CA LYS A 193 -6.19 3.34 -21.50
C LYS A 193 -7.14 2.18 -21.46
N VAL A 194 -7.89 2.00 -22.54
CA VAL A 194 -8.71 0.81 -22.76
C VAL A 194 -8.05 -0.02 -23.84
N ALA A 195 -7.75 -1.26 -23.51
CA ALA A 195 -7.21 -2.26 -24.41
C ALA A 195 -8.35 -3.15 -24.97
N GLY A 196 -8.23 -3.58 -26.21
CA GLY A 196 -9.20 -4.50 -26.80
C GLY A 196 -9.24 -5.82 -26.05
N LYS A 197 -10.37 -6.52 -26.14
CA LYS A 197 -10.59 -7.80 -25.47
C LYS A 197 -9.49 -8.83 -25.79
N GLY A 198 -8.90 -9.42 -24.75
CA GLY A 198 -7.81 -10.41 -24.84
C GLY A 198 -6.42 -9.78 -25.04
N GLN A 199 -6.27 -8.45 -25.03
CA GLN A 199 -4.96 -7.78 -25.08
C GLN A 199 -4.35 -7.58 -23.69
N VAL A 200 -5.18 -7.55 -22.67
CA VAL A 200 -4.80 -7.53 -21.23
C VAL A 200 -5.74 -8.45 -20.47
N ASP A 201 -5.37 -8.84 -19.27
CA ASP A 201 -6.22 -9.66 -18.39
C ASP A 201 -6.92 -8.75 -17.38
N GLY A 202 -8.12 -8.32 -17.71
CA GLY A 202 -8.97 -7.49 -16.90
C GLY A 202 -8.46 -6.07 -16.67
N ILE A 203 -7.64 -5.84 -15.67
CA ILE A 203 -7.14 -4.50 -15.31
C ILE A 203 -5.71 -4.55 -14.76
N PHE A 204 -4.87 -3.65 -15.27
CA PHE A 204 -3.53 -3.38 -14.73
C PHE A 204 -3.47 -1.95 -14.21
N ILE A 205 -2.77 -1.75 -13.10
CA ILE A 205 -2.59 -0.45 -12.47
C ILE A 205 -1.10 -0.20 -12.28
N THR A 206 -0.63 0.97 -12.68
CA THR A 206 0.72 1.44 -12.37
C THR A 206 0.59 2.69 -11.49
N THR A 207 1.32 2.72 -10.39
CA THR A 207 1.40 3.91 -9.52
C THR A 207 2.84 4.38 -9.41
N THR A 208 3.01 5.72 -9.43
CA THR A 208 4.29 6.36 -9.11
C THR A 208 4.08 7.21 -7.87
N GLY A 209 4.92 6.99 -6.88
CA GLY A 209 4.85 7.68 -5.59
C GLY A 209 6.03 8.64 -5.38
N MET A 210 5.76 9.71 -4.65
CA MET A 210 6.74 10.69 -4.19
C MET A 210 6.60 10.90 -2.69
N GLY A 211 7.72 10.89 -1.98
CA GLY A 211 7.74 11.07 -0.53
C GLY A 211 8.94 11.85 -0.05
N GLU A 212 8.81 12.51 1.08
CA GLU A 212 9.89 13.24 1.75
C GLU A 212 10.61 12.35 2.73
N ILE A 213 11.92 12.17 2.56
CA ILE A 213 12.76 11.41 3.49
C ILE A 213 12.92 12.23 4.78
N GLU A 214 12.62 11.62 5.92
CA GLU A 214 12.76 12.22 7.23
C GLU A 214 14.22 12.67 7.46
N GLU A 215 14.37 13.83 8.10
CA GLU A 215 15.70 14.40 8.39
C GLU A 215 16.54 13.46 9.27
N GLY A 216 17.80 13.29 8.91
CA GLY A 216 18.73 12.41 9.64
C GLY A 216 18.55 10.92 9.35
N VAL A 217 17.55 10.51 8.59
CA VAL A 217 17.34 9.11 8.23
C VAL A 217 18.23 8.72 7.05
N THR A 218 18.97 7.62 7.22
CA THR A 218 19.77 6.99 6.17
C THR A 218 19.59 5.49 6.30
N VAL A 219 18.88 4.90 5.35
CA VAL A 219 18.63 3.46 5.25
C VAL A 219 18.89 3.00 3.82
N GLY A 220 19.38 1.77 3.66
CA GLY A 220 19.68 1.21 2.35
C GLY A 220 20.10 -0.24 2.48
N GLY A 221 19.85 -1.05 1.44
CA GLY A 221 20.16 -2.49 1.45
C GLY A 221 21.65 -2.79 1.64
N GLU A 222 22.52 -1.85 1.29
CA GLU A 222 23.97 -1.93 1.42
C GLU A 222 24.51 -1.58 2.82
N LEU A 223 23.65 -1.16 3.73
CA LEU A 223 24.05 -0.65 5.05
C LEU A 223 24.00 -1.71 6.16
N ALA A 224 23.54 -2.92 5.90
CA ALA A 224 23.51 -3.99 6.90
C ALA A 224 24.96 -4.37 7.34
N LYS A 225 25.11 -4.74 8.62
CA LYS A 225 26.39 -5.07 9.23
C LYS A 225 26.31 -6.38 10.00
N PRO A 226 27.43 -7.11 10.13
CA PRO A 226 27.47 -8.27 11.00
C PRO A 226 27.05 -7.92 12.42
N GLY A 227 26.13 -8.69 13.00
CA GLY A 227 25.57 -8.46 14.33
C GLY A 227 24.31 -7.64 14.35
N ASP A 228 23.80 -7.20 13.20
CA ASP A 228 22.48 -6.56 13.11
C ASP A 228 21.37 -7.57 13.44
N ALA A 229 20.35 -7.13 14.18
CA ALA A 229 19.18 -7.92 14.48
C ALA A 229 18.15 -7.82 13.34
N ILE A 230 17.55 -8.95 12.96
CA ILE A 230 16.47 -9.00 11.99
C ILE A 230 15.14 -9.01 12.73
N ILE A 231 14.26 -8.07 12.37
CA ILE A 231 12.92 -7.98 12.93
C ILE A 231 11.91 -8.08 11.79
N VAL A 232 10.95 -8.99 11.93
CA VAL A 232 9.79 -9.12 11.03
C VAL A 232 8.55 -8.67 11.77
N THR A 233 7.80 -7.72 11.20
CA THR A 233 6.69 -7.03 11.90
C THR A 233 5.36 -7.78 11.83
N GLY A 234 5.27 -8.87 11.08
CA GLY A 234 4.02 -9.63 10.92
C GLY A 234 4.25 -11.06 10.45
N ASP A 235 3.18 -11.68 10.00
CA ASP A 235 3.23 -13.02 9.39
C ASP A 235 3.97 -12.98 8.05
N ILE A 236 4.50 -14.10 7.61
CA ILE A 236 5.22 -14.21 6.33
C ILE A 236 4.40 -15.00 5.32
N GLY A 237 4.46 -14.58 4.03
CA GLY A 237 3.82 -15.27 2.92
C GLY A 237 2.30 -15.15 2.85
N ARG A 238 1.67 -14.35 3.69
CA ARG A 238 0.22 -14.30 3.87
C ARG A 238 -0.52 -13.85 2.60
N HIS A 239 -0.10 -12.77 1.97
CA HIS A 239 -0.68 -12.32 0.69
C HIS A 239 -0.53 -13.39 -0.40
N GLY A 240 0.66 -13.97 -0.54
CA GLY A 240 0.92 -15.02 -1.53
C GLY A 240 0.05 -16.26 -1.32
N CYS A 241 -0.12 -16.70 -0.08
CA CYS A 241 -1.04 -17.80 0.26
C CYS A 241 -2.49 -17.44 -0.08
N THR A 242 -2.95 -16.22 0.23
CA THR A 242 -4.30 -15.79 -0.13
C THR A 242 -4.53 -15.87 -1.64
N ILE A 243 -3.63 -15.32 -2.45
CA ILE A 243 -3.77 -15.34 -3.90
C ILE A 243 -3.68 -16.75 -4.47
N LEU A 244 -2.81 -17.60 -3.90
CA LEU A 244 -2.69 -18.99 -4.34
C LEU A 244 -3.99 -19.78 -4.10
N LEU A 245 -4.58 -19.64 -2.92
CA LEU A 245 -5.85 -20.29 -2.56
C LEU A 245 -7.03 -19.81 -3.42
N GLU A 246 -7.02 -18.54 -3.82
CA GLU A 246 -8.05 -18.01 -4.71
C GLU A 246 -7.90 -18.43 -6.18
N ARG A 247 -6.70 -18.83 -6.59
CA ARG A 247 -6.44 -19.28 -7.98
C ARG A 247 -6.76 -20.74 -8.21
N GLU A 248 -6.52 -21.59 -7.24
CA GLU A 248 -6.57 -23.02 -7.39
C GLU A 248 -7.33 -23.66 -6.23
N ASP A 249 -8.19 -24.62 -6.54
CA ASP A 249 -8.85 -25.45 -5.54
C ASP A 249 -7.90 -26.54 -5.06
N PHE A 250 -7.19 -26.29 -3.97
CA PHE A 250 -6.33 -27.27 -3.31
C PHE A 250 -7.10 -28.16 -2.34
N GLY A 251 -8.41 -28.02 -2.21
CA GLY A 251 -9.20 -28.68 -1.18
C GLY A 251 -8.80 -28.27 0.25
N ILE A 252 -8.17 -27.12 0.39
CA ILE A 252 -7.75 -26.54 1.67
C ILE A 252 -8.75 -25.47 2.06
N ASP A 253 -9.49 -25.71 3.13
CA ASP A 253 -10.37 -24.73 3.76
C ASP A 253 -9.55 -23.95 4.80
N ALA A 254 -9.10 -22.76 4.43
CA ALA A 254 -8.29 -21.90 5.30
C ALA A 254 -8.80 -20.45 5.27
N ASP A 255 -9.10 -19.91 6.43
CA ASP A 255 -9.48 -18.49 6.59
C ASP A 255 -8.22 -17.61 6.57
N VAL A 256 -7.64 -17.42 5.37
CA VAL A 256 -6.46 -16.59 5.14
C VAL A 256 -6.87 -15.37 4.34
N THR A 257 -6.54 -14.18 4.85
CA THR A 257 -6.77 -12.91 4.17
C THR A 257 -5.46 -12.18 3.95
N SER A 258 -5.33 -11.46 2.84
CA SER A 258 -4.15 -10.64 2.54
C SER A 258 -3.84 -9.66 3.67
N ASP A 259 -2.57 -9.58 4.02
CA ASP A 259 -2.00 -8.61 4.98
C ASP A 259 -1.64 -7.26 4.34
N CYS A 260 -2.03 -7.04 3.08
CA CYS A 260 -1.78 -5.79 2.36
C CYS A 260 -2.29 -4.56 3.15
N ALA A 261 -1.38 -3.65 3.52
CA ALA A 261 -1.66 -2.44 4.29
C ALA A 261 -0.58 -1.38 4.09
N PRO A 262 -0.89 -0.06 4.24
CA PRO A 262 0.12 0.99 4.25
C PRO A 262 1.00 0.90 5.50
N LEU A 263 2.32 0.93 5.35
CA LEU A 263 3.28 0.67 6.42
C LEU A 263 3.93 1.94 7.00
N TRP A 264 3.71 3.11 6.42
CA TRP A 264 4.37 4.35 6.86
C TRP A 264 4.26 4.58 8.37
N LYS A 265 3.08 4.40 8.96
CA LYS A 265 2.88 4.61 10.40
C LYS A 265 3.72 3.65 11.25
N THR A 266 3.86 2.41 10.81
CA THR A 266 4.71 1.40 11.48
C THR A 266 6.18 1.76 11.35
N VAL A 267 6.64 2.10 10.15
CA VAL A 267 8.03 2.51 9.90
C VAL A 267 8.37 3.77 10.70
N LYS A 268 7.51 4.78 10.66
CA LYS A 268 7.68 6.04 11.42
C LYS A 268 7.80 5.78 12.92
N ALA A 269 6.95 4.94 13.49
CA ALA A 269 7.01 4.58 14.91
C ALA A 269 8.33 3.91 15.29
N VAL A 270 8.90 3.11 14.41
CA VAL A 270 10.23 2.50 14.63
C VAL A 270 11.32 3.56 14.53
N MET A 271 11.30 4.41 13.52
CA MET A 271 12.28 5.50 13.35
C MET A 271 12.26 6.48 14.54
N ASP A 272 11.10 6.73 15.12
CA ASP A 272 10.95 7.57 16.33
C ASP A 272 11.52 6.91 17.60
N THR A 273 11.67 5.58 17.58
CA THR A 273 12.17 4.82 18.73
C THR A 273 13.68 4.64 18.68
N THR A 274 14.27 4.55 17.49
CA THR A 274 15.71 4.31 17.32
C THR A 274 16.23 4.95 16.04
N HIS A 275 17.47 5.46 16.11
CA HIS A 275 18.23 5.94 14.96
C HIS A 275 19.21 4.88 14.42
N ASN A 276 19.27 3.69 15.03
CA ASN A 276 20.17 2.60 14.63
C ASN A 276 19.49 1.68 13.61
N LEU A 277 18.92 2.27 12.56
CA LEU A 277 18.32 1.54 11.45
C LEU A 277 19.29 1.53 10.27
N HIS A 278 19.62 0.33 9.79
CA HIS A 278 20.45 0.19 8.61
C HIS A 278 19.61 -0.10 7.35
N VAL A 279 18.67 -1.02 7.47
CA VAL A 279 17.84 -1.46 6.34
C VAL A 279 16.38 -1.56 6.76
N ILE A 280 15.50 -1.08 5.90
CA ILE A 280 14.05 -1.33 5.97
C ILE A 280 13.63 -1.86 4.60
N ARG A 281 12.94 -2.97 4.56
CA ARG A 281 12.44 -3.58 3.32
C ARG A 281 11.06 -4.17 3.53
N ASP A 282 10.18 -4.00 2.57
CA ASP A 282 8.93 -4.73 2.51
C ASP A 282 9.14 -6.10 1.85
N ALA A 283 8.63 -7.15 2.47
CA ALA A 283 8.78 -8.50 1.98
C ALA A 283 7.63 -8.83 1.00
N THR A 284 7.86 -8.55 -0.30
CA THR A 284 6.89 -8.79 -1.38
C THR A 284 7.23 -10.06 -2.17
N ARG A 285 7.65 -9.95 -3.43
CA ARG A 285 7.98 -11.12 -4.27
C ARG A 285 9.15 -11.92 -3.72
N GLY A 286 8.96 -13.26 -3.62
CA GLY A 286 9.95 -14.16 -3.03
C GLY A 286 10.01 -14.12 -1.50
N GLY A 287 9.19 -13.24 -0.87
CA GLY A 287 9.02 -13.16 0.57
C GLY A 287 10.29 -12.75 1.32
N VAL A 288 10.31 -13.01 2.61
CA VAL A 288 11.42 -12.66 3.51
C VAL A 288 12.74 -13.30 3.08
N GLY A 289 12.70 -14.54 2.54
CA GLY A 289 13.91 -15.23 2.10
C GLY A 289 14.65 -14.49 0.99
N THR A 290 13.93 -13.99 -0.03
CA THR A 290 14.52 -13.21 -1.12
C THR A 290 15.03 -11.87 -0.62
N VAL A 291 14.29 -11.16 0.22
CA VAL A 291 14.71 -9.89 0.82
C VAL A 291 16.00 -10.06 1.60
N LEU A 292 16.12 -11.09 2.44
CA LEU A 292 17.34 -11.34 3.20
C LEU A 292 18.53 -11.69 2.31
N TYR A 293 18.30 -12.50 1.27
CA TYR A 293 19.33 -12.81 0.29
C TYR A 293 19.84 -11.56 -0.45
N GLU A 294 18.94 -10.67 -0.87
CA GLU A 294 19.30 -9.42 -1.53
C GLU A 294 20.08 -8.50 -0.60
N ILE A 295 19.65 -8.32 0.65
CA ILE A 295 20.34 -7.50 1.64
C ILE A 295 21.74 -8.07 1.92
N ALA A 296 21.85 -9.39 2.12
CA ALA A 296 23.16 -10.03 2.34
C ALA A 296 24.12 -9.79 1.17
N GLY A 297 23.61 -9.90 -0.07
CA GLY A 297 24.39 -9.61 -1.27
C GLY A 297 24.81 -8.14 -1.38
N GLN A 298 23.89 -7.20 -1.15
CA GLN A 298 24.17 -5.77 -1.23
C GLN A 298 25.15 -5.29 -0.16
N SER A 299 25.04 -5.82 1.04
CA SER A 299 25.91 -5.46 2.18
C SER A 299 27.17 -6.34 2.31
N SER A 300 27.31 -7.38 1.48
CA SER A 300 28.42 -8.37 1.58
C SER A 300 28.51 -9.00 2.99
N VAL A 301 27.36 -9.33 3.59
CA VAL A 301 27.24 -10.01 4.89
C VAL A 301 26.60 -11.38 4.70
N GLY A 302 26.76 -12.27 5.70
CA GLY A 302 26.17 -13.60 5.71
C GLY A 302 25.23 -13.81 6.88
#